data_fbacd88b998ef2160edec1156a07a4bd
#
_entry.id   fbacd88b998ef2160edec1156a07a4bd
#
_cell.length_a   1.000
_cell.length_b   1.000
_cell.length_c   1.000
_cell.angle_alpha   90.00
_cell.angle_beta   90.00
_cell.angle_gamma   90.00
#
_symmetry.space_group_name_H-M   'P 1'
#
loop_
_entity.id
_entity.type
_entity.pdbx_description
1 polymer ?
#
loop_
_entity_poly.entity_id
_entity_poly.type
_entity_poly.pdbx_seq_one_letter_code
_entity_poly.pdbx_strand_id
1 'polypeptide(L)'
;MLTSIKSKLIVWVLSTFSIIFTAIGIFIYYELNEIVIGTVDRHLHNEIQLIAGLLRADEAEIEHELSEVAVGEYAVPLSGHYYQIVSSDGKIIASSPSLSIVGASLPNIKGLSAPSFKTIVGPEKGPLRFMTQSFIVS
;
A
#
# COMPACT_ATOMS: atom_id res chain seq x y z
N MET A 1 31.74 -29.37 40.05
CA MET A 1 30.99 -28.29 39.39
C MET A 1 30.40 -27.33 40.45
N LEU A 2 31.14 -26.29 40.77
CA LEU A 2 30.69 -25.28 41.74
C LEU A 2 29.83 -24.22 40.98
N THR A 3 28.57 -24.49 40.85
CA THR A 3 27.64 -23.42 40.44
C THR A 3 27.43 -22.51 41.63
N SER A 4 28.27 -21.48 41.72
CA SER A 4 28.15 -20.42 42.72
C SER A 4 26.73 -19.84 42.67
N ILE A 5 26.16 -19.56 43.82
CA ILE A 5 24.85 -18.89 43.97
C ILE A 5 24.79 -17.64 43.07
N LYS A 6 25.91 -16.93 42.94
CA LYS A 6 26.09 -15.79 42.03
C LYS A 6 25.84 -16.14 40.54
N SER A 7 26.33 -17.27 40.06
CA SER A 7 26.15 -17.72 38.71
C SER A 7 24.67 -18.05 38.39
N LYS A 8 23.99 -18.72 39.30
CA LYS A 8 22.56 -19.02 39.18
C LYS A 8 21.72 -17.74 39.14
N LEU A 9 22.04 -16.76 39.97
CA LEU A 9 21.34 -15.50 40.03
C LEU A 9 21.55 -14.69 38.74
N ILE A 10 22.76 -14.65 38.19
CA ILE A 10 23.08 -14.00 36.91
C ILE A 10 22.30 -14.65 35.77
N VAL A 11 22.28 -15.96 35.68
CA VAL A 11 21.54 -16.69 34.62
C VAL A 11 20.04 -16.41 34.72
N TRP A 12 19.50 -16.39 35.94
CA TRP A 12 18.07 -16.10 36.16
C TRP A 12 17.70 -14.68 35.75
N VAL A 13 18.49 -13.70 36.09
CA VAL A 13 18.29 -12.30 35.72
C VAL A 13 18.39 -12.15 34.21
N LEU A 14 19.43 -12.68 33.59
CA LEU A 14 19.61 -12.63 32.12
C LEU A 14 18.45 -13.29 31.37
N SER A 15 17.99 -14.46 31.83
CA SER A 15 16.84 -15.15 31.23
C SER A 15 15.57 -14.32 31.30
N THR A 16 15.31 -13.72 32.46
CA THR A 16 14.13 -12.86 32.69
C THR A 16 14.17 -11.66 31.74
N PHE A 17 15.30 -10.95 31.68
CA PHE A 17 15.48 -9.84 30.76
C PHE A 17 15.30 -10.27 29.28
N SER A 18 15.88 -11.40 28.88
CA SER A 18 15.74 -11.92 27.52
C SER A 18 14.28 -12.19 27.15
N ILE A 19 13.51 -12.78 28.04
CA ILE A 19 12.08 -13.04 27.82
C ILE A 19 11.30 -11.73 27.69
N ILE A 20 11.56 -10.75 28.56
CA ILE A 20 10.89 -9.45 28.53
C ILE A 20 11.20 -8.72 27.23
N PHE A 21 12.48 -8.64 26.83
CA PHE A 21 12.87 -7.98 25.58
C PHE A 21 12.27 -8.65 24.36
N THR A 22 12.22 -9.99 24.34
CA THR A 22 11.59 -10.73 23.23
C THR A 22 10.09 -10.43 23.17
N ALA A 23 9.39 -10.43 24.30
CA ALA A 23 7.96 -10.11 24.35
C ALA A 23 7.67 -8.68 23.87
N ILE A 24 8.47 -7.71 24.32
CA ILE A 24 8.36 -6.31 23.87
C ILE A 24 8.64 -6.19 22.37
N GLY A 25 9.67 -6.86 21.86
CA GLY A 25 10.01 -6.85 20.44
C GLY A 25 8.88 -7.40 19.55
N ILE A 26 8.28 -8.50 19.97
CA ILE A 26 7.12 -9.09 19.28
C ILE A 26 5.93 -8.12 19.32
N PHE A 27 5.63 -7.53 20.46
CA PHE A 27 4.53 -6.57 20.62
C PHE A 27 4.72 -5.36 19.70
N ILE A 28 5.90 -4.73 19.71
CA ILE A 28 6.22 -3.59 18.85
C ILE A 28 6.10 -3.96 17.36
N TYR A 29 6.56 -5.15 16.98
CA TYR A 29 6.45 -5.61 15.60
C TYR A 29 5.00 -5.66 15.11
N TYR A 30 4.09 -6.20 15.91
CA TYR A 30 2.67 -6.26 15.55
C TYR A 30 2.02 -4.87 15.48
N GLU A 31 2.28 -4.01 16.47
CA GLU A 31 1.75 -2.64 16.50
C GLU A 31 2.24 -1.80 15.31
N LEU A 32 3.55 -1.85 15.01
CA LEU A 32 4.10 -1.11 13.87
C LEU A 32 3.51 -1.58 12.55
N ASN A 33 3.34 -2.89 12.37
CA ASN A 33 2.77 -3.43 11.14
C ASN A 33 1.33 -2.96 10.91
N GLU A 34 0.51 -2.92 11.96
CA GLU A 34 -0.87 -2.42 11.87
C GLU A 34 -0.93 -0.91 11.57
N ILE A 35 -0.09 -0.12 12.22
CA ILE A 35 0.00 1.33 11.99
C ILE A 35 0.45 1.64 10.56
N VAL A 36 1.47 0.94 10.05
CA VAL A 36 1.99 1.14 8.69
C VAL A 36 0.92 0.82 7.66
N ILE A 37 0.27 -0.34 7.76
CA ILE A 37 -0.80 -0.74 6.82
C ILE A 37 -1.95 0.27 6.87
N GLY A 38 -2.41 0.66 8.05
CA GLY A 38 -3.49 1.63 8.19
C GLY A 38 -3.15 3.02 7.64
N THR A 39 -1.89 3.43 7.71
CA THR A 39 -1.42 4.69 7.13
C THR A 39 -1.41 4.62 5.60
N VAL A 40 -0.89 3.53 5.03
CA VAL A 40 -0.89 3.30 3.58
C VAL A 40 -2.32 3.24 3.03
N ASP A 41 -3.22 2.52 3.70
CA ASP A 41 -4.62 2.41 3.27
C ASP A 41 -5.32 3.76 3.25
N ARG A 42 -5.06 4.62 4.24
CA ARG A 42 -5.60 5.98 4.29
C ARG A 42 -5.03 6.86 3.19
N HIS A 43 -3.75 6.74 2.90
CA HIS A 43 -3.10 7.47 1.82
C HIS A 43 -3.69 7.08 0.46
N LEU A 44 -3.79 5.78 0.17
CA LEU A 44 -4.43 5.26 -1.04
C LEU A 44 -5.88 5.73 -1.18
N HIS A 45 -6.64 5.76 -0.07
CA HIS A 45 -8.01 6.25 -0.10
C HIS A 45 -8.09 7.73 -0.47
N ASN A 46 -7.22 8.56 0.09
CA ASN A 46 -7.18 9.99 -0.22
C ASN A 46 -6.79 10.24 -1.68
N GLU A 47 -5.80 9.52 -2.19
CA GLU A 47 -5.36 9.64 -3.59
C GLU A 47 -6.44 9.22 -4.57
N ILE A 48 -7.15 8.12 -4.29
CA ILE A 48 -8.24 7.68 -5.17
C ILE A 48 -9.41 8.66 -5.16
N GLN A 49 -9.70 9.32 -4.03
CA GLN A 49 -10.71 10.38 -3.96
C GLN A 49 -10.29 11.62 -4.76
N LEU A 50 -9.01 11.96 -4.74
CA LEU A 50 -8.47 13.04 -5.56
C LEU A 50 -8.66 12.74 -7.05
N ILE A 51 -8.21 11.59 -7.51
CA ILE A 51 -8.35 11.14 -8.91
C ILE A 51 -9.84 11.08 -9.31
N ALA A 52 -10.71 10.59 -8.45
CA ALA A 52 -12.15 10.56 -8.70
C ALA A 52 -12.78 11.94 -8.77
N GLY A 53 -12.27 12.91 -8.01
CA GLY A 53 -12.67 14.31 -8.10
C GLY A 53 -12.35 14.92 -9.47
N LEU A 54 -11.15 14.62 -9.98
CA LEU A 54 -10.70 15.07 -11.31
C LEU A 54 -11.53 14.45 -12.45
N LEU A 55 -11.90 13.18 -12.32
CA LEU A 55 -12.74 12.48 -13.31
C LEU A 55 -14.18 13.06 -13.43
N ARG A 56 -14.61 13.88 -12.48
CA ARG A 56 -15.91 14.59 -12.54
C ARG A 56 -15.81 15.95 -13.21
N ALA A 57 -14.62 16.45 -13.45
CA ALA A 57 -14.37 17.63 -14.27
C ALA A 57 -14.52 17.29 -15.78
N ASP A 58 -14.62 18.30 -16.63
CA ASP A 58 -14.88 18.12 -18.07
C ASP A 58 -13.81 17.22 -18.74
N GLU A 59 -14.22 16.34 -19.70
CA GLU A 59 -13.32 15.36 -20.36
C GLU A 59 -12.06 15.97 -20.96
N ALA A 60 -12.11 17.23 -21.42
CA ALA A 60 -10.96 17.94 -22.01
C ALA A 60 -9.93 18.40 -20.94
N GLU A 61 -10.33 18.55 -19.70
CA GLU A 61 -9.50 18.98 -18.58
C GLU A 61 -8.84 17.80 -17.87
N ILE A 62 -9.47 16.61 -17.97
CA ILE A 62 -9.01 15.36 -17.34
C ILE A 62 -7.59 14.99 -17.79
N GLU A 63 -7.29 15.09 -19.07
CA GLU A 63 -5.98 14.70 -19.60
C GLU A 63 -4.86 15.62 -19.12
N HIS A 64 -5.16 16.90 -18.94
CA HIS A 64 -4.22 17.90 -18.42
C HIS A 64 -4.01 17.75 -16.93
N GLU A 65 -5.08 17.62 -16.13
CA GLU A 65 -5.01 17.46 -14.69
C GLU A 65 -4.43 16.09 -14.27
N LEU A 66 -4.77 15.01 -14.97
CA LEU A 66 -4.12 13.71 -14.76
C LEU A 66 -2.62 13.76 -15.10
N SER A 67 -2.20 14.60 -16.06
CA SER A 67 -0.77 14.79 -16.34
C SER A 67 -0.06 15.54 -15.20
N GLU A 68 -0.72 16.44 -14.51
CA GLU A 68 -0.18 17.14 -13.34
C GLU A 68 -0.12 16.23 -12.10
N VAL A 69 -1.12 15.38 -11.88
CA VAL A 69 -1.10 14.37 -10.81
C VAL A 69 -0.07 13.26 -11.11
N ALA A 70 0.16 12.97 -12.39
CA ALA A 70 1.22 12.05 -12.82
C ALA A 70 2.64 12.62 -12.68
N VAL A 71 2.78 13.89 -12.27
CA VAL A 71 4.07 14.50 -11.93
C VAL A 71 4.47 14.04 -10.53
N GLY A 72 5.56 13.31 -10.40
CA GLY A 72 6.07 12.82 -9.12
C GLY A 72 6.27 11.31 -9.14
N GLU A 73 5.84 10.64 -8.10
CA GLU A 73 6.07 9.21 -7.90
C GLU A 73 5.40 8.33 -8.96
N TYR A 74 4.25 8.76 -9.52
CA TYR A 74 3.55 8.07 -10.61
C TYR A 74 4.23 8.17 -11.98
N ALA A 75 5.13 9.13 -12.17
CA ALA A 75 5.89 9.30 -13.41
C ALA A 75 7.15 8.42 -13.46
N VAL A 76 7.68 8.02 -12.30
CA VAL A 76 8.94 7.29 -12.20
C VAL A 76 8.71 5.79 -12.39
N PRO A 77 9.37 5.13 -13.36
CA PRO A 77 9.28 3.69 -13.52
C PRO A 77 9.68 2.97 -12.24
N LEU A 78 8.95 1.93 -11.88
CA LEU A 78 9.23 1.10 -10.69
C LEU A 78 9.28 1.90 -9.38
N SER A 79 8.53 3.01 -9.28
CA SER A 79 8.43 3.83 -8.07
C SER A 79 7.68 3.15 -6.92
N GLY A 80 6.98 2.06 -7.21
CA GLY A 80 6.04 1.45 -6.26
C GLY A 80 4.66 2.14 -6.23
N HIS A 81 4.49 3.25 -6.97
CA HIS A 81 3.23 3.99 -7.05
C HIS A 81 2.61 3.81 -8.44
N TYR A 82 1.42 3.21 -8.48
CA TYR A 82 0.72 2.87 -9.71
C TYR A 82 -0.77 3.17 -9.60
N TYR A 83 -1.38 3.69 -10.67
CA TYR A 83 -2.84 3.74 -10.81
C TYR A 83 -3.29 3.22 -12.16
N GLN A 84 -4.53 2.77 -12.23
CA GLN A 84 -5.20 2.33 -13.45
C GLN A 84 -6.69 2.65 -13.35
N ILE A 85 -7.22 3.31 -14.36
CA ILE A 85 -8.64 3.63 -14.48
C ILE A 85 -9.23 2.71 -15.54
N VAL A 86 -10.30 2.03 -15.18
CA VAL A 86 -10.93 1.01 -16.03
C VAL A 86 -12.41 1.33 -16.18
N SER A 87 -12.91 1.30 -17.40
CA SER A 87 -14.34 1.45 -17.69
C SER A 87 -15.14 0.24 -17.22
N SER A 88 -16.47 0.40 -17.14
CA SER A 88 -17.40 -0.66 -16.76
C SER A 88 -17.35 -1.90 -17.67
N ASP A 89 -16.99 -1.74 -18.93
CA ASP A 89 -16.77 -2.82 -19.91
C ASP A 89 -15.42 -3.53 -19.76
N GLY A 90 -14.53 -3.00 -18.92
CA GLY A 90 -13.22 -3.57 -18.64
C GLY A 90 -12.08 -3.00 -19.48
N LYS A 91 -12.34 -1.95 -20.27
CA LYS A 91 -11.32 -1.26 -21.05
C LYS A 91 -10.52 -0.31 -20.16
N ILE A 92 -9.19 -0.32 -20.28
CA ILE A 92 -8.32 0.64 -19.59
C ILE A 92 -8.49 1.99 -20.25
N ILE A 93 -8.93 2.99 -19.49
CA ILE A 93 -9.09 4.38 -19.91
C ILE A 93 -7.78 5.13 -19.73
N ALA A 94 -7.17 4.98 -18.54
CA ALA A 94 -5.91 5.61 -18.20
C ALA A 94 -5.08 4.73 -17.27
N SER A 95 -3.76 4.91 -17.31
CA SER A 95 -2.82 4.27 -16.40
C SER A 95 -1.65 5.20 -16.10
N SER A 96 -1.05 5.07 -14.93
CA SER A 96 0.14 5.84 -14.57
C SER A 96 1.29 5.57 -15.56
N PRO A 97 2.12 6.60 -15.86
CA PRO A 97 3.32 6.41 -16.67
C PRO A 97 4.24 5.33 -16.09
N SER A 98 4.38 5.28 -14.75
CA SER A 98 5.14 4.24 -14.04
C SER A 98 4.69 2.82 -14.37
N LEU A 99 3.39 2.58 -14.52
CA LEU A 99 2.82 1.29 -14.89
C LEU A 99 2.95 1.00 -16.39
N SER A 100 2.69 2.01 -17.22
CA SER A 100 2.74 1.90 -18.69
C SER A 100 4.13 1.56 -19.19
N ILE A 101 5.18 2.17 -18.63
CA ILE A 101 6.58 1.92 -19.02
C ILE A 101 6.99 0.48 -18.73
N VAL A 102 6.47 -0.10 -17.66
CA VAL A 102 6.76 -1.50 -17.29
C VAL A 102 5.95 -2.50 -18.11
N GLY A 103 4.93 -2.02 -18.84
CA GLY A 103 4.03 -2.87 -19.63
C GLY A 103 3.18 -3.81 -18.77
N ALA A 104 2.95 -3.45 -17.52
CA ALA A 104 2.14 -4.21 -16.57
C ALA A 104 0.71 -3.66 -16.51
N SER A 105 -0.21 -4.47 -15.97
CA SER A 105 -1.57 -4.06 -15.67
C SER A 105 -1.96 -4.49 -14.26
N LEU A 106 -2.77 -3.68 -13.60
CA LEU A 106 -3.32 -4.01 -12.30
C LEU A 106 -4.56 -4.91 -12.43
N PRO A 107 -4.84 -5.76 -11.43
CA PRO A 107 -6.02 -6.63 -11.47
C PRO A 107 -7.31 -5.80 -11.54
N ASN A 108 -8.18 -6.12 -12.47
CA ASN A 108 -9.51 -5.52 -12.55
C ASN A 108 -10.49 -6.32 -11.69
N ILE A 109 -11.00 -5.70 -10.61
CA ILE A 109 -11.98 -6.28 -9.69
C ILE A 109 -13.31 -5.57 -9.93
N LYS A 110 -14.26 -6.28 -10.57
CA LYS A 110 -15.60 -5.74 -10.88
C LYS A 110 -16.57 -5.87 -9.70
N GLY A 111 -17.59 -5.00 -9.70
CA GLY A 111 -18.76 -5.15 -8.82
C GLY A 111 -18.55 -4.76 -7.37
N LEU A 112 -17.59 -3.88 -7.09
CA LEU A 112 -17.36 -3.38 -5.74
C LEU A 112 -18.30 -2.22 -5.43
N SER A 113 -19.14 -2.38 -4.41
CA SER A 113 -19.98 -1.31 -3.86
C SER A 113 -19.26 -0.47 -2.79
N ALA A 114 -18.09 -0.90 -2.34
CA ALA A 114 -17.28 -0.24 -1.33
C ALA A 114 -15.78 -0.36 -1.67
N PRO A 115 -14.93 0.55 -1.14
CA PRO A 115 -13.49 0.46 -1.28
C PRO A 115 -12.96 -0.90 -0.78
N SER A 116 -12.09 -1.53 -1.56
CA SER A 116 -11.47 -2.80 -1.20
C SER A 116 -9.96 -2.70 -1.19
N PHE A 117 -9.34 -3.11 -0.10
CA PHE A 117 -7.90 -3.11 0.10
C PHE A 117 -7.36 -4.53 0.08
N LYS A 118 -6.30 -4.75 -0.70
CA LYS A 118 -5.63 -6.06 -0.79
C LYS A 118 -4.13 -5.87 -0.96
N THR A 119 -3.36 -6.85 -0.51
CA THR A 119 -1.96 -6.96 -0.89
C THR A 119 -1.86 -7.90 -2.08
N ILE A 120 -1.27 -7.43 -3.17
CA ILE A 120 -1.06 -8.17 -4.41
C ILE A 120 0.44 -8.29 -4.72
N VAL A 121 0.78 -9.08 -5.70
CA VAL A 121 2.14 -9.08 -6.27
C VAL A 121 2.21 -7.94 -7.29
N GLY A 122 3.05 -6.96 -7.01
CA GLY A 122 3.26 -5.82 -7.88
C GLY A 122 4.12 -6.13 -9.11
N PRO A 123 4.30 -5.14 -10.01
CA PRO A 123 5.12 -5.26 -11.21
C PRO A 123 6.57 -5.71 -10.92
N GLU A 124 7.13 -5.31 -9.80
CA GLU A 124 8.48 -5.68 -9.32
C GLU A 124 8.55 -7.05 -8.64
N LYS A 125 7.47 -7.84 -8.69
CA LYS A 125 7.34 -9.13 -7.99
C LYS A 125 7.41 -9.03 -6.46
N GLY A 126 7.33 -7.81 -5.92
CA GLY A 126 7.22 -7.52 -4.49
C GLY A 126 5.77 -7.38 -4.03
N PRO A 127 5.53 -7.36 -2.70
CA PRO A 127 4.20 -7.08 -2.16
C PRO A 127 3.82 -5.62 -2.46
N LEU A 128 2.67 -5.43 -3.06
CA LEU A 128 2.08 -4.12 -3.37
C LEU A 128 0.73 -3.99 -2.66
N ARG A 129 0.55 -2.92 -1.88
CA ARG A 129 -0.75 -2.60 -1.32
C ARG A 129 -1.64 -2.00 -2.40
N PHE A 130 -2.81 -2.58 -2.60
CA PHE A 130 -3.71 -2.27 -3.71
C PHE A 130 -5.09 -1.90 -3.17
N MET A 131 -5.62 -0.78 -3.65
CA MET A 131 -6.98 -0.36 -3.39
C MET A 131 -7.75 -0.29 -4.71
N THR A 132 -8.99 -0.70 -4.68
CA THR A 132 -9.91 -0.53 -5.80
C THR A 132 -11.24 0.03 -5.32
N GLN A 133 -11.81 0.92 -6.12
CA GLN A 133 -13.09 1.56 -5.86
C GLN A 133 -13.81 1.84 -7.18
N SER A 134 -15.13 1.66 -7.21
CA SER A 134 -15.98 2.01 -8.35
C SER A 134 -16.57 3.40 -8.15
N PHE A 135 -16.62 4.18 -9.22
CA PHE A 135 -17.24 5.50 -9.26
C PHE A 135 -18.30 5.53 -10.36
N ILE A 136 -19.35 6.29 -10.13
CA ILE A 136 -20.33 6.64 -11.17
C ILE A 136 -19.98 8.06 -11.61
N VAL A 137 -19.58 8.18 -12.88
CA VAL A 137 -19.39 9.47 -13.53
C VAL A 137 -20.71 9.78 -14.23
N SER A 138 -21.40 10.83 -13.77
CA SER A 138 -22.69 11.27 -14.30
C SER A 138 -22.53 12.51 -15.14
#